data_5b81fe28daa96925bdf39a7f1c3fcfff
#
_entry.id   5b81fe28daa96925bdf39a7f1c3fcfff
#
_cell.length_a   1.000
_cell.length_b   1.000
_cell.length_c   1.000
_cell.angle_alpha   90.00
_cell.angle_beta   90.00
_cell.angle_gamma   90.00
#
_symmetry.space_group_name_H-M   'P 1'
#
loop_
_entity.id
_entity.type
_entity.pdbx_description
1 polymer ?
#
loop_
_entity_poly.entity_id
_entity_poly.type
_entity_poly.pdbx_seq_one_letter_code
_entity_poly.pdbx_strand_id
1 'polypeptide(L)'
;MSDSSADLVSVRYMVDDVDTAIDFYTTHLGFTVRMSAAPAFADVLRGNLRLLLSGPSSSAGRPMPDGAQPAPGGWNRIHLIVSDIAAEVDRLRAAGLTFRNDIVSGPGGQQILLEDPSGNVVELFQPAGT
;
A
#
# COMPACT_ATOMS: atom_id res chain seq x y z
N MET A 1 14.45 -5.05 25.89
CA MET A 1 13.52 -5.16 24.76
C MET A 1 13.98 -4.23 23.65
N SER A 2 14.10 -4.74 22.48
CA SER A 2 14.50 -3.91 21.34
C SER A 2 13.39 -2.93 20.98
N ASP A 3 13.79 -1.77 20.50
CA ASP A 3 12.86 -0.80 19.94
C ASP A 3 12.45 -1.29 18.54
N SER A 4 11.22 -1.80 18.42
CA SER A 4 10.73 -2.36 17.16
C SER A 4 10.68 -1.32 16.06
N SER A 5 10.61 -0.01 16.37
CA SER A 5 10.59 1.03 15.35
C SER A 5 11.93 1.12 14.59
N ALA A 6 13.04 0.67 15.19
CA ALA A 6 14.34 0.65 14.54
C ALA A 6 14.41 -0.40 13.44
N ASP A 7 13.53 -1.41 13.46
CA ASP A 7 13.51 -2.49 12.47
C ASP A 7 12.46 -2.28 11.39
N LEU A 8 11.72 -1.18 11.44
CA LEU A 8 10.68 -0.90 10.45
C LEU A 8 11.30 -0.46 9.13
N VAL A 9 10.75 -0.98 8.05
CA VAL A 9 11.00 -0.47 6.71
C VAL A 9 9.86 0.47 6.36
N SER A 10 10.17 1.69 5.99
CA SER A 10 9.15 2.70 5.67
C SER A 10 9.12 2.98 4.17
N VAL A 11 7.91 3.00 3.61
CA VAL A 11 7.66 3.40 2.23
C VAL A 11 6.63 4.52 2.26
N ARG A 12 6.84 5.55 1.45
CA ARG A 12 5.89 6.67 1.36
C ARG A 12 5.06 6.55 0.10
N TYR A 13 3.74 6.58 0.29
CA TYR A 13 2.79 6.72 -0.80
C TYR A 13 2.12 8.08 -0.71
N MET A 14 2.16 8.82 -1.82
CA MET A 14 1.33 10.02 -1.94
C MET A 14 -0.11 9.56 -2.16
N VAL A 15 -1.04 10.17 -1.45
CA VAL A 15 -2.47 9.84 -1.58
C VAL A 15 -3.28 11.11 -1.70
N ASP A 16 -4.43 11.00 -2.37
CA ASP A 16 -5.32 12.15 -2.56
C ASP A 16 -6.09 12.47 -1.29
N ASP A 17 -6.46 11.44 -0.52
CA ASP A 17 -7.25 11.55 0.70
C ASP A 17 -6.73 10.55 1.73
N VAL A 18 -6.19 11.07 2.83
CA VAL A 18 -5.55 10.23 3.85
C VAL A 18 -6.56 9.32 4.55
N ASP A 19 -7.75 9.82 4.88
CA ASP A 19 -8.76 9.00 5.56
C ASP A 19 -9.22 7.84 4.70
N THR A 20 -9.46 8.08 3.40
CA THR A 20 -9.83 7.03 2.45
C THR A 20 -8.71 6.00 2.32
N ALA A 21 -7.46 6.43 2.29
CA ALA A 21 -6.32 5.54 2.23
C ALA A 21 -6.21 4.68 3.48
N ILE A 22 -6.38 5.27 4.67
CA ILE A 22 -6.39 4.51 5.93
C ILE A 22 -7.44 3.41 5.86
N ASP A 23 -8.66 3.74 5.46
CA ASP A 23 -9.76 2.77 5.38
C ASP A 23 -9.41 1.63 4.43
N PHE A 24 -8.83 1.94 3.28
CA PHE A 24 -8.44 0.93 2.30
C PHE A 24 -7.43 -0.07 2.88
N TYR A 25 -6.33 0.45 3.41
CA TYR A 25 -5.23 -0.40 3.88
C TYR A 25 -5.61 -1.19 5.15
N THR A 26 -6.39 -0.59 6.04
CA THR A 26 -6.78 -1.28 7.28
C THR A 26 -7.92 -2.25 7.08
N THR A 27 -8.88 -1.93 6.21
CA THR A 27 -10.04 -2.80 5.98
C THR A 27 -9.68 -3.99 5.09
N HIS A 28 -8.84 -3.75 4.07
CA HIS A 28 -8.67 -4.75 3.00
C HIS A 28 -7.31 -5.45 3.01
N LEU A 29 -6.26 -4.83 3.52
CA LEU A 29 -4.90 -5.34 3.36
C LEU A 29 -4.17 -5.65 4.67
N GLY A 30 -4.90 -5.71 5.79
CA GLY A 30 -4.33 -6.19 7.04
C GLY A 30 -3.38 -5.22 7.74
N PHE A 31 -3.45 -3.94 7.41
CA PHE A 31 -2.67 -2.92 8.13
C PHE A 31 -3.40 -2.45 9.37
N THR A 32 -2.64 -1.92 10.33
CA THR A 32 -3.20 -1.25 11.51
C THR A 32 -2.65 0.17 11.58
N VAL A 33 -3.47 1.11 12.06
CA VAL A 33 -3.03 2.50 12.19
C VAL A 33 -2.02 2.59 13.34
N ARG A 34 -0.86 3.18 13.05
CA ARG A 34 0.11 3.52 14.10
C ARG A 34 -0.13 4.94 14.59
N MET A 35 -0.26 5.89 13.67
CA MET A 35 -0.50 7.29 14.01
C MET A 35 -1.28 7.95 12.88
N SER A 36 -2.20 8.84 13.22
CA SER A 36 -2.92 9.64 12.23
C SER A 36 -2.89 11.11 12.61
N ALA A 37 -2.49 11.93 11.63
CA ALA A 37 -2.63 13.38 11.67
C ALA A 37 -3.38 13.80 10.40
N ALA A 38 -4.45 13.08 10.07
CA ALA A 38 -5.28 13.38 8.91
C ALA A 38 -5.85 14.81 9.06
N PRO A 39 -6.06 15.53 7.95
CA PRO A 39 -5.95 15.08 6.56
C PRO A 39 -4.53 15.12 5.97
N ALA A 40 -3.53 15.57 6.71
CA ALA A 40 -2.20 15.75 6.15
C ALA A 40 -1.43 14.44 6.01
N PHE A 41 -1.47 13.60 7.05
CA PHE A 41 -0.56 12.46 7.12
C PHE A 41 -1.10 11.38 8.06
N ALA A 42 -0.74 10.13 7.77
CA ALA A 42 -0.91 9.01 8.69
C ALA A 42 0.12 7.94 8.36
N ASP A 43 0.34 7.01 9.27
CA ASP A 43 1.09 5.81 8.93
C ASP A 43 0.38 4.57 9.45
N VAL A 44 0.53 3.49 8.68
CA VAL A 44 -0.09 2.20 8.96
C VAL A 44 0.99 1.12 8.91
N LEU A 45 0.80 0.08 9.71
CA LEU A 45 1.77 -1.02 9.85
C LEU A 45 1.19 -2.33 9.41
N ARG A 46 2.00 -3.12 8.72
CA ARG A 46 1.77 -4.54 8.48
C ARG A 46 3.11 -5.26 8.63
N GLY A 47 3.24 -6.08 9.68
CA GLY A 47 4.53 -6.68 10.01
C GLY A 47 5.57 -5.58 10.29
N ASN A 48 6.71 -5.65 9.61
CA ASN A 48 7.75 -4.62 9.73
C ASN A 48 7.69 -3.55 8.64
N LEU A 49 6.66 -3.55 7.82
CA LEU A 49 6.43 -2.50 6.84
C LEU A 49 5.62 -1.37 7.45
N ARG A 50 6.18 -0.17 7.41
CA ARG A 50 5.49 1.07 7.78
C ARG A 50 5.16 1.84 6.50
N LEU A 51 3.88 1.96 6.17
CA LEU A 51 3.44 2.70 5.00
C LEU A 51 3.03 4.10 5.44
N LEU A 52 3.73 5.10 4.88
CA LEU A 52 3.48 6.51 5.16
C LEU A 52 2.49 7.02 4.13
N LEU A 53 1.31 7.44 4.60
CA LEU A 53 0.24 7.95 3.72
C LEU A 53 0.28 9.47 3.80
N SER A 54 0.78 10.10 2.74
CA SER A 54 1.03 11.55 2.73
C SER A 54 0.06 12.23 1.78
N GLY A 55 -0.80 13.08 2.33
CA GLY A 55 -1.78 13.84 1.56
C GLY A 55 -1.18 15.10 0.95
N PRO A 56 -1.99 15.83 0.15
CA PRO A 56 -1.53 17.05 -0.51
C PRO A 56 -1.07 18.15 0.45
N SER A 57 -1.63 18.19 1.66
CA SER A 57 -1.28 19.21 2.65
C SER A 57 -0.10 18.82 3.54
N SER A 58 0.47 17.62 3.34
CA SER A 58 1.65 17.19 4.11
C SER A 58 2.90 17.88 3.63
N SER A 59 3.96 17.82 4.45
CA SER A 59 5.26 18.34 4.03
C SER A 59 5.80 17.62 2.80
N ALA A 60 5.52 16.32 2.66
CA ALA A 60 5.94 15.54 1.50
C ALA A 60 5.15 15.90 0.24
N GLY A 61 3.98 16.54 0.39
CA GLY A 61 3.16 16.97 -0.74
C GLY A 61 3.53 18.32 -1.31
N ARG A 62 4.55 18.98 -0.77
CA ARG A 62 4.94 20.32 -1.25
C ARG A 62 5.54 20.25 -2.65
N PRO A 63 5.27 21.27 -3.50
CA PRO A 63 5.88 21.32 -4.82
C PRO A 63 7.40 21.32 -4.75
N MET A 64 8.03 20.75 -5.77
CA MET A 64 9.47 20.82 -5.95
C MET A 64 9.88 22.24 -6.37
N PRO A 65 11.18 22.59 -6.25
CA PRO A 65 11.66 23.92 -6.67
C PRO A 65 11.33 24.28 -8.12
N ASP A 66 11.23 23.27 -9.00
CA ASP A 66 10.87 23.47 -10.42
C ASP A 66 9.35 23.47 -10.67
N GLY A 67 8.54 23.38 -9.62
CA GLY A 67 7.09 23.36 -9.72
C GLY A 67 6.48 21.98 -9.87
N ALA A 68 7.27 20.92 -9.98
CA ALA A 68 6.74 19.56 -10.06
C ALA A 68 6.00 19.20 -8.77
N GLN A 69 4.84 18.57 -8.91
CA GLN A 69 3.99 18.18 -7.78
C GLN A 69 4.16 16.70 -7.50
N PRO A 70 4.50 16.31 -6.25
CA PRO A 70 4.41 14.91 -5.87
C PRO A 70 2.98 14.40 -6.05
N ALA A 71 2.84 13.24 -6.67
CA ALA A 71 1.54 12.69 -7.03
C ALA A 71 1.52 11.18 -6.83
N PRO A 72 0.34 10.59 -6.54
CA PRO A 72 0.21 9.14 -6.46
C PRO A 72 0.32 8.47 -7.83
N GLY A 73 0.46 7.14 -7.82
CA GLY A 73 0.48 6.34 -9.04
C GLY A 73 1.87 5.80 -9.36
N GLY A 74 2.09 5.50 -10.64
CA GLY A 74 3.35 4.93 -11.10
C GLY A 74 3.34 3.42 -11.13
N TRP A 75 4.54 2.80 -11.11
CA TRP A 75 4.72 1.35 -11.19
C TRP A 75 5.48 0.78 -9.99
N ASN A 76 6.15 1.61 -9.21
CA ASN A 76 6.76 1.17 -7.96
C ASN A 76 5.65 0.79 -6.98
N ARG A 77 5.87 -0.28 -6.22
CA ARG A 77 4.82 -0.81 -5.36
C ARG A 77 5.37 -1.54 -4.17
N ILE A 78 4.56 -1.56 -3.12
CA ILE A 78 4.80 -2.45 -2.00
C ILE A 78 4.40 -3.86 -2.41
N HIS A 79 5.08 -4.85 -1.86
CA HIS A 79 4.93 -6.27 -2.19
C HIS A 79 4.48 -6.99 -0.91
N LEU A 80 3.25 -7.49 -0.92
CA LEU A 80 2.66 -8.13 0.25
C LEU A 80 2.56 -9.63 0.01
N ILE A 81 3.18 -10.42 0.89
CA ILE A 81 3.11 -11.87 0.83
C ILE A 81 1.75 -12.34 1.35
N VAL A 82 1.11 -13.22 0.60
CA VAL A 82 -0.14 -13.86 0.99
C VAL A 82 0.00 -15.37 0.87
N SER A 83 -0.80 -16.12 1.64
CA SER A 83 -0.74 -17.58 1.63
C SER A 83 -1.65 -18.21 0.56
N ASP A 84 -2.71 -17.50 0.16
CA ASP A 84 -3.68 -17.99 -0.84
C ASP A 84 -4.14 -16.81 -1.69
N ILE A 85 -3.42 -16.59 -2.79
CA ILE A 85 -3.68 -15.43 -3.63
C ILE A 85 -5.03 -15.49 -4.31
N ALA A 86 -5.50 -16.68 -4.68
CA ALA A 86 -6.80 -16.83 -5.33
C ALA A 86 -7.93 -16.41 -4.38
N ALA A 87 -7.89 -16.85 -3.13
CA ALA A 87 -8.88 -16.47 -2.13
C ALA A 87 -8.83 -14.98 -1.83
N GLU A 88 -7.63 -14.40 -1.76
CA GLU A 88 -7.47 -12.97 -1.54
C GLU A 88 -8.06 -12.15 -2.68
N VAL A 89 -7.79 -12.56 -3.92
CA VAL A 89 -8.33 -11.87 -5.10
C VAL A 89 -9.85 -11.95 -5.12
N ASP A 90 -10.42 -13.12 -4.83
CA ASP A 90 -11.88 -13.27 -4.78
C ASP A 90 -12.51 -12.34 -3.73
N ARG A 91 -11.91 -12.28 -2.55
CA ARG A 91 -12.37 -11.42 -1.46
C ARG A 91 -12.31 -9.94 -1.85
N LEU A 92 -11.19 -9.52 -2.44
CA LEU A 92 -10.97 -8.12 -2.78
C LEU A 92 -11.82 -7.69 -3.98
N ARG A 93 -12.03 -8.58 -4.97
CA ARG A 93 -12.94 -8.29 -6.08
C ARG A 93 -14.39 -8.17 -5.59
N ALA A 94 -14.80 -9.02 -4.68
CA ALA A 94 -16.14 -8.94 -4.07
C ALA A 94 -16.33 -7.62 -3.33
N ALA A 95 -15.27 -7.05 -2.76
CA ALA A 95 -15.29 -5.75 -2.11
C ALA A 95 -15.20 -4.57 -3.09
N GLY A 96 -15.09 -4.84 -4.39
CA GLY A 96 -15.08 -3.80 -5.42
C GLY A 96 -13.74 -3.16 -5.71
N LEU A 97 -12.63 -3.77 -5.26
CA LEU A 97 -11.31 -3.21 -5.49
C LEU A 97 -10.89 -3.36 -6.96
N THR A 98 -10.05 -2.42 -7.42
CA THR A 98 -9.59 -2.35 -8.80
C THR A 98 -8.26 -3.08 -8.97
N PHE A 99 -8.19 -3.98 -9.94
CA PHE A 99 -6.97 -4.71 -10.30
C PHE A 99 -6.48 -4.24 -11.66
N ARG A 100 -5.15 -4.24 -11.85
CA ARG A 100 -4.55 -3.89 -13.15
C ARG A 100 -4.43 -5.09 -14.08
N ASN A 101 -4.45 -6.31 -13.54
CA ASN A 101 -4.27 -7.53 -14.32
C ASN A 101 -4.95 -8.70 -13.64
N ASP A 102 -4.77 -9.88 -14.22
CA ASP A 102 -5.12 -11.15 -13.60
C ASP A 102 -3.90 -11.77 -12.95
N ILE A 103 -4.09 -12.86 -12.19
CA ILE A 103 -2.99 -13.57 -11.55
C ILE A 103 -2.01 -14.05 -12.60
N VAL A 104 -0.74 -13.72 -12.42
CA VAL A 104 0.37 -14.15 -13.27
C VAL A 104 1.19 -15.18 -12.51
N SER A 105 1.47 -16.32 -13.14
CA SER A 105 2.30 -17.38 -12.56
C SER A 105 3.69 -17.34 -13.17
N GLY A 106 4.69 -17.50 -12.33
CA GLY A 106 6.08 -17.59 -12.72
C GLY A 106 6.84 -18.56 -11.83
N PRO A 107 8.16 -18.74 -12.06
CA PRO A 107 8.94 -19.70 -11.26
C PRO A 107 8.95 -19.37 -9.77
N GLY A 108 8.89 -18.09 -9.41
CA GLY A 108 8.96 -17.66 -8.01
C GLY A 108 7.64 -17.75 -7.28
N GLY A 109 6.53 -17.86 -7.99
CA GLY A 109 5.19 -17.88 -7.40
C GLY A 109 4.15 -17.22 -8.28
N GLN A 110 3.11 -16.70 -7.65
CA GLN A 110 2.00 -16.04 -8.32
C GLN A 110 1.85 -14.61 -7.82
N GLN A 111 1.49 -13.70 -8.71
CA GLN A 111 1.36 -12.29 -8.37
C GLN A 111 0.20 -11.63 -9.10
N ILE A 112 -0.28 -10.53 -8.52
CA ILE A 112 -1.31 -9.69 -9.13
C ILE A 112 -1.12 -8.26 -8.62
N LEU A 113 -1.51 -7.28 -9.44
CA LEU A 113 -1.43 -5.87 -9.09
C LEU A 113 -2.82 -5.31 -8.86
N LEU A 114 -3.01 -4.63 -7.74
CA LEU A 114 -4.22 -3.86 -7.48
C LEU A 114 -3.85 -2.41 -7.19
N GLU A 115 -4.87 -1.55 -7.21
CA GLU A 115 -4.69 -0.13 -6.97
C GLU A 115 -5.36 0.29 -5.67
N ASP A 116 -4.71 1.19 -4.94
CA ASP A 116 -5.35 1.87 -3.83
C ASP A 116 -6.29 2.97 -4.37
N PRO A 117 -7.06 3.66 -3.51
CA PRO A 117 -8.01 4.68 -3.99
C PRO A 117 -7.37 5.84 -4.75
N SER A 118 -6.08 6.07 -4.59
CA SER A 118 -5.36 7.14 -5.28
C SER A 118 -4.63 6.65 -6.54
N GLY A 119 -4.74 5.36 -6.88
CA GLY A 119 -4.08 4.77 -8.03
C GLY A 119 -2.67 4.27 -7.77
N ASN A 120 -2.23 4.23 -6.51
CA ASN A 120 -0.95 3.60 -6.17
C ASN A 120 -1.06 2.09 -6.30
N VAL A 121 0.02 1.46 -6.77
CA VAL A 121 0.02 0.02 -7.02
C VAL A 121 0.40 -0.73 -5.76
N VAL A 122 -0.30 -1.83 -5.51
CA VAL A 122 0.04 -2.82 -4.49
C VAL A 122 0.14 -4.17 -5.18
N GLU A 123 1.20 -4.91 -4.90
CA GLU A 123 1.37 -6.27 -5.43
C GLU A 123 1.06 -7.28 -4.33
N LEU A 124 0.18 -8.25 -4.64
CA LEU A 124 0.00 -9.42 -3.80
C LEU A 124 0.83 -10.55 -4.41
N PHE A 125 1.57 -11.27 -3.58
CA PHE A 125 2.46 -12.32 -4.04
C PHE A 125 2.31 -13.56 -3.16
N GLN A 126 2.09 -14.70 -3.82
CA GLN A 126 2.13 -16.00 -3.15
C GLN A 126 3.38 -16.71 -3.61
N PRO A 127 4.35 -16.96 -2.71
CA PRO A 127 5.57 -17.69 -3.08
C PRO A 127 5.25 -19.07 -3.63
N ALA A 128 6.09 -19.58 -4.52
CA ALA A 128 5.99 -20.93 -5.03
C ALA A 128 5.95 -21.93 -3.86
N GLY A 129 5.14 -22.95 -3.98
CA GLY A 129 4.91 -23.92 -2.94
C GLY A 129 6.20 -24.61 -2.49
N THR A 130 6.22 -24.99 -1.23
CA THR A 130 7.31 -25.76 -0.64
C THR A 130 6.81 -27.11 -0.22
#